data_821f4f5200dbee8ca4ab73261c97f90d
#
_entry.id   821f4f5200dbee8ca4ab73261c97f90d
#
_cell.length_a   1.000
_cell.length_b   1.000
_cell.length_c   1.000
_cell.angle_alpha   90.00
_cell.angle_beta   90.00
_cell.angle_gamma   90.00
#
_symmetry.space_group_name_H-M   'P 1'
#
loop_
_entity.id
_entity.type
_entity.pdbx_description
1 polymer ?
#
loop_
_entity_poly.entity_id
_entity_poly.type
_entity_poly.pdbx_seq_one_letter_code
_entity_poly.pdbx_strand_id
1 'polypeptide(L)'
;MKTISTTIIALLLLVSFNAKATVSCEITKVNGGGFSTKVESVVNNCNSTYTISLLVTHNGSGGPSNKELSHFSVEALPGTYTNVSLAVITGSMTYSSYTAGPNLGVDPFQGFKFDGTSNIGGGVAGSFRVTYTIIGSLQTQRVSCKAGTSGQIVTFNVADFEYVRDCNNTNCNTVADTDGDGCNDDVDQYPNDNTQCMDNFFPATGFGTVAYEDLWPAKGDYDFNDLILDYRFKAITSANNFVKEVYATFTIKAFGAGYENGFGFQIGSAAIQNNDITVTGYSLKENYINLNSNGTEFGQTIPTIIVFDNAYKQMAYPGSGIGVNTTPGAPYVTPVTLTIKIALTPEKYTLNQISLATFNPFLIVKKIRGTEVHLPNYPPTALANPALFGTVDDNSNPGQNIYYKTENNLPWAINVYQVIDYVIEKQDISVGYLKFAPWAESNGVSFTDWFLDIPGNIDQSKIYQGQ
;
A
#
# COMPACT_ATOMS: atom_id res chain seq x y z
N MET A 1 29.42 31.25 76.11
CA MET A 1 30.11 31.22 74.83
C MET A 1 29.27 30.31 73.86
N LYS A 2 28.54 30.97 72.93
CA LYS A 2 27.76 30.26 71.91
C LYS A 2 28.56 30.31 70.62
N THR A 3 29.01 29.17 70.17
CA THR A 3 29.67 28.99 68.87
C THR A 3 28.61 28.99 67.79
N ILE A 4 28.65 29.96 66.87
CA ILE A 4 27.82 30.00 65.66
C ILE A 4 28.55 29.23 64.59
N SER A 5 27.95 28.11 64.15
CA SER A 5 28.45 27.33 63.04
C SER A 5 27.83 27.92 61.74
N THR A 6 28.68 28.46 60.91
CA THR A 6 28.27 29.03 59.60
C THR A 6 28.33 27.89 58.56
N THR A 7 27.17 27.38 58.18
CA THR A 7 27.07 26.40 57.10
C THR A 7 27.07 27.12 55.77
N ILE A 8 28.13 27.00 54.97
CA ILE A 8 28.23 27.48 53.61
C ILE A 8 27.50 26.47 52.73
N ILE A 9 26.34 26.89 52.23
CA ILE A 9 25.62 26.15 51.16
C ILE A 9 26.28 26.51 49.83
N ALA A 10 27.11 25.58 49.30
CA ALA A 10 27.60 25.70 47.96
C ALA A 10 26.46 25.36 46.97
N LEU A 11 25.93 26.39 46.28
CA LEU A 11 25.00 26.21 45.22
C LEU A 11 25.75 25.67 43.98
N LEU A 12 25.72 24.36 43.74
CA LEU A 12 26.20 23.78 42.51
C LEU A 12 25.20 24.17 41.38
N LEU A 13 25.58 25.15 40.58
CA LEU A 13 24.94 25.32 39.25
C LEU A 13 25.30 24.09 38.41
N LEU A 14 24.37 23.18 38.27
CA LEU A 14 24.38 22.18 37.21
C LEU A 14 24.11 22.90 35.88
N VAL A 15 25.16 23.39 35.24
CA VAL A 15 25.13 23.71 33.83
C VAL A 15 25.05 22.38 33.12
N SER A 16 23.85 21.95 32.72
CA SER A 16 23.68 20.84 31.78
C SER A 16 24.23 21.31 30.45
N PHE A 17 25.46 20.99 30.16
CA PHE A 17 25.96 20.95 28.81
C PHE A 17 25.15 19.85 28.11
N ASN A 18 24.14 20.24 27.34
CA ASN A 18 23.65 19.43 26.26
C ASN A 18 24.81 19.30 25.27
N ALA A 19 25.72 18.36 25.53
CA ALA A 19 26.61 17.86 24.50
C ALA A 19 25.67 17.23 23.46
N LYS A 20 25.39 17.96 22.37
CA LYS A 20 24.88 17.35 21.17
C LYS A 20 25.87 16.24 20.85
N ALA A 21 25.42 14.98 20.99
CA ALA A 21 26.21 13.87 20.49
C ALA A 21 26.44 14.17 19.02
N THR A 22 27.68 14.34 18.62
CA THR A 22 28.07 14.40 17.21
C THR A 22 27.81 13.02 16.65
N VAL A 23 26.60 12.82 16.14
CA VAL A 23 26.23 11.57 15.47
C VAL A 23 26.94 11.62 14.13
N SER A 24 27.80 10.64 13.87
CA SER A 24 28.45 10.49 12.58
C SER A 24 27.38 10.33 11.49
N CYS A 25 27.32 11.22 10.53
CA CYS A 25 26.44 11.12 9.36
C CYS A 25 26.75 9.88 8.49
N GLU A 26 27.76 9.12 8.85
CA GLU A 26 28.23 7.98 8.07
C GLU A 26 28.07 6.68 8.87
N ILE A 27 26.93 6.03 8.77
CA ILE A 27 26.78 4.66 9.29
C ILE A 27 26.81 3.68 8.11
N THR A 28 27.79 2.78 8.15
CA THR A 28 27.87 1.67 7.21
C THR A 28 27.39 0.40 7.88
N LYS A 29 26.49 -0.30 7.23
CA LYS A 29 25.99 -1.63 7.64
C LYS A 29 26.36 -2.65 6.58
N VAL A 30 26.75 -3.83 7.00
CA VAL A 30 27.04 -4.95 6.09
C VAL A 30 25.78 -5.73 5.84
N ASN A 31 25.36 -5.77 4.59
CA ASN A 31 24.17 -6.52 4.16
C ASN A 31 24.41 -8.02 3.98
N GLY A 32 25.66 -8.46 3.95
CA GLY A 32 26.06 -9.83 3.60
C GLY A 32 26.28 -9.99 2.09
N GLY A 33 26.79 -11.16 1.68
CA GLY A 33 27.09 -11.45 0.27
C GLY A 33 28.07 -10.48 -0.39
N GLY A 34 28.90 -9.77 0.37
CA GLY A 34 29.82 -8.75 -0.12
C GLY A 34 29.23 -7.35 -0.23
N PHE A 35 27.93 -7.18 0.04
CA PHE A 35 27.26 -5.88 0.01
C PHE A 35 27.33 -5.17 1.36
N SER A 36 27.46 -3.85 1.28
CA SER A 36 27.29 -2.94 2.42
C SER A 36 26.48 -1.72 1.98
N THR A 37 25.71 -1.19 2.90
CA THR A 37 24.96 0.05 2.70
C THR A 37 25.40 1.10 3.70
N LYS A 38 25.71 2.28 3.20
CA LYS A 38 26.12 3.46 3.97
C LYS A 38 25.07 4.55 3.79
N VAL A 39 24.64 5.17 4.87
CA VAL A 39 23.91 6.44 4.78
C VAL A 39 24.97 7.54 4.58
N GLU A 40 24.97 8.18 3.42
CA GLU A 40 25.92 9.25 3.11
C GLU A 40 25.44 10.61 3.65
N SER A 41 24.13 10.86 3.54
CA SER A 41 23.57 12.11 4.03
C SER A 41 22.09 11.98 4.34
N VAL A 42 21.66 12.78 5.31
CA VAL A 42 20.26 13.12 5.57
C VAL A 42 20.17 14.64 5.56
N VAL A 43 19.48 15.21 4.60
CA VAL A 43 19.31 16.64 4.44
C VAL A 43 17.90 17.02 4.88
N ASN A 44 17.78 17.84 5.90
CA ASN A 44 16.52 18.48 6.23
C ASN A 44 16.27 19.60 5.21
N ASN A 45 15.20 19.48 4.44
CA ASN A 45 14.85 20.48 3.41
C ASN A 45 14.09 21.69 4.01
N CYS A 46 13.85 21.68 5.33
CA CYS A 46 13.17 22.76 6.09
C CYS A 46 11.69 22.98 5.72
N ASN A 47 11.09 22.03 5.04
CA ASN A 47 9.69 22.05 4.59
C ASN A 47 8.99 20.73 4.93
N SER A 48 9.26 20.18 6.11
CA SER A 48 8.77 18.87 6.56
C SER A 48 9.17 17.71 5.63
N THR A 49 10.24 17.90 4.84
CA THR A 49 10.81 16.82 4.04
C THR A 49 12.29 16.61 4.32
N TYR A 50 12.77 15.41 4.03
CA TYR A 50 14.16 15.02 4.25
C TYR A 50 14.69 14.27 3.04
N THR A 51 15.77 14.74 2.46
CA THR A 51 16.45 14.02 1.37
C THR A 51 17.50 13.09 1.94
N ILE A 52 17.38 11.81 1.64
CA ILE A 52 18.26 10.74 2.13
C ILE A 52 19.08 10.22 0.95
N SER A 53 20.38 10.05 1.16
CA SER A 53 21.28 9.42 0.19
C SER A 53 21.93 8.20 0.82
N LEU A 54 21.75 7.05 0.17
CA LEU A 54 22.34 5.77 0.54
C LEU A 54 23.36 5.36 -0.51
N LEU A 55 24.58 5.05 -0.09
CA LEU A 55 25.59 4.41 -0.94
C LEU A 55 25.61 2.90 -0.69
N VAL A 56 25.35 2.13 -1.71
CA VAL A 56 25.46 0.67 -1.69
C VAL A 56 26.73 0.27 -2.42
N THR A 57 27.54 -0.56 -1.78
CA THR A 57 28.84 -0.99 -2.32
C THR A 57 28.95 -2.52 -2.24
N HIS A 58 29.48 -3.13 -3.28
CA HIS A 58 29.97 -4.51 -3.26
C HIS A 58 31.49 -4.54 -3.37
N ASN A 59 32.14 -5.31 -2.52
CA ASN A 59 33.60 -5.33 -2.38
C ASN A 59 34.33 -6.21 -3.40
N GLY A 60 33.62 -6.81 -4.35
CA GLY A 60 34.20 -7.70 -5.36
C GLY A 60 34.49 -9.11 -4.84
N SER A 61 34.12 -9.46 -3.61
CA SER A 61 34.32 -10.83 -3.12
C SER A 61 33.47 -11.82 -3.92
N GLY A 62 34.10 -12.88 -4.38
CA GLY A 62 33.46 -13.99 -5.09
C GLY A 62 33.20 -15.19 -4.18
N GLY A 63 32.36 -16.12 -4.62
CA GLY A 63 32.09 -17.37 -3.91
C GLY A 63 30.65 -17.86 -4.06
N PRO A 64 30.33 -19.05 -3.58
CA PRO A 64 28.99 -19.66 -3.74
C PRO A 64 27.86 -18.84 -3.12
N SER A 65 28.17 -18.07 -2.08
CA SER A 65 27.22 -17.21 -1.36
C SER A 65 27.17 -15.78 -1.91
N ASN A 66 28.12 -15.38 -2.76
CA ASN A 66 28.20 -14.03 -3.30
C ASN A 66 27.63 -14.01 -4.71
N LYS A 67 26.36 -13.70 -4.83
CA LYS A 67 25.62 -13.63 -6.09
C LYS A 67 25.54 -12.18 -6.59
N GLU A 68 25.22 -12.03 -7.86
CA GLU A 68 24.86 -10.72 -8.41
C GLU A 68 23.63 -10.15 -7.72
N LEU A 69 23.57 -8.83 -7.61
CA LEU A 69 22.43 -8.12 -7.07
C LEU A 69 21.19 -8.34 -7.96
N SER A 70 20.17 -8.93 -7.40
CA SER A 70 18.86 -9.07 -8.05
C SER A 70 18.04 -7.78 -7.94
N HIS A 71 17.96 -7.24 -6.73
CA HIS A 71 17.34 -5.93 -6.49
C HIS A 71 17.81 -5.30 -5.18
N PHE A 72 17.61 -3.98 -5.11
CA PHE A 72 17.77 -3.17 -3.91
C PHE A 72 16.43 -2.54 -3.54
N SER A 73 16.00 -2.70 -2.30
CA SER A 73 14.72 -2.20 -1.81
C SER A 73 14.93 -1.28 -0.62
N VAL A 74 14.05 -0.29 -0.51
CA VAL A 74 13.98 0.65 0.61
C VAL A 74 12.56 0.61 1.18
N GLU A 75 12.44 0.46 2.50
CA GLU A 75 11.18 0.56 3.20
C GLU A 75 10.72 2.02 3.22
N ALA A 76 9.57 2.25 2.66
CA ALA A 76 8.88 3.53 2.73
C ALA A 76 7.41 3.30 2.42
N LEU A 77 6.51 3.97 3.11
CA LEU A 77 5.09 3.83 2.80
C LEU A 77 4.76 4.60 1.51
N PRO A 78 3.88 4.05 0.67
CA PRO A 78 3.36 4.79 -0.48
C PRO A 78 2.78 6.15 -0.05
N GLY A 79 3.18 7.21 -0.76
CA GLY A 79 2.77 8.58 -0.45
C GLY A 79 3.65 9.31 0.57
N THR A 80 4.59 8.64 1.25
CA THR A 80 5.53 9.28 2.19
C THR A 80 6.92 9.50 1.59
N TYR A 81 7.10 9.27 0.30
CA TYR A 81 8.38 9.48 -0.36
C TYR A 81 8.19 9.97 -1.80
N THR A 82 9.18 10.69 -2.28
CA THR A 82 9.22 11.25 -3.64
C THR A 82 10.67 11.35 -4.14
N ASN A 83 10.88 11.84 -5.35
CA ASN A 83 12.19 12.09 -5.95
C ASN A 83 13.15 10.89 -5.88
N VAL A 84 12.62 9.68 -6.08
CA VAL A 84 13.42 8.46 -6.02
C VAL A 84 14.31 8.35 -7.25
N SER A 85 15.60 8.19 -7.03
CA SER A 85 16.60 8.05 -8.09
C SER A 85 17.70 7.08 -7.70
N LEU A 86 18.35 6.47 -8.71
CA LEU A 86 19.55 5.66 -8.55
C LEU A 86 20.62 6.15 -9.53
N ALA A 87 21.84 6.29 -9.04
CA ALA A 87 23.01 6.63 -9.83
C ALA A 87 24.11 5.59 -9.63
N VAL A 88 24.62 5.01 -10.71
CA VAL A 88 25.80 4.14 -10.67
C VAL A 88 27.03 4.99 -10.44
N ILE A 89 27.80 4.67 -9.40
CA ILE A 89 29.01 5.42 -9.01
C ILE A 89 30.26 4.73 -9.53
N THR A 90 30.37 3.41 -9.34
CA THR A 90 31.46 2.61 -9.89
C THR A 90 30.93 1.28 -10.41
N GLY A 91 31.59 0.76 -11.46
CA GLY A 91 31.14 -0.47 -12.11
C GLY A 91 30.14 -0.19 -13.25
N SER A 92 29.57 -1.24 -13.80
CA SER A 92 28.59 -1.17 -14.88
C SER A 92 27.31 -1.90 -14.48
N MET A 93 26.49 -1.26 -13.69
CA MET A 93 25.16 -1.78 -13.30
C MET A 93 24.12 -1.26 -14.27
N THR A 94 23.28 -2.16 -14.78
CA THR A 94 22.01 -1.79 -15.39
C THR A 94 20.89 -2.04 -14.39
N TYR A 95 19.85 -1.22 -14.40
CA TYR A 95 18.70 -1.34 -13.49
C TYR A 95 17.43 -0.87 -14.19
N SER A 96 16.30 -1.40 -13.78
CA SER A 96 14.99 -0.89 -14.18
C SER A 96 14.67 0.39 -13.43
N SER A 97 13.69 1.16 -13.92
CA SER A 97 13.03 2.18 -13.11
C SER A 97 12.50 1.57 -11.81
N TYR A 98 12.46 2.36 -10.74
CA TYR A 98 11.95 1.83 -9.47
C TYR A 98 10.47 1.41 -9.57
N THR A 99 10.13 0.35 -8.85
CA THR A 99 8.77 -0.11 -8.68
C THR A 99 8.33 0.19 -7.25
N ALA A 100 7.14 0.77 -7.09
CA ALA A 100 6.54 1.05 -5.80
C ALA A 100 5.37 0.10 -5.54
N GLY A 101 5.15 -0.29 -4.30
CA GLY A 101 4.00 -1.11 -3.93
C GLY A 101 4.12 -1.80 -2.58
N PRO A 102 3.02 -2.35 -2.08
CA PRO A 102 2.97 -2.99 -0.78
C PRO A 102 3.58 -4.40 -0.76
N ASN A 103 3.84 -4.99 -1.91
CA ASN A 103 4.44 -6.31 -1.99
C ASN A 103 5.57 -6.30 -3.02
N LEU A 104 6.80 -6.25 -2.54
CA LEU A 104 8.00 -6.23 -3.35
C LEU A 104 8.61 -7.64 -3.56
N GLY A 105 7.77 -8.65 -3.63
CA GLY A 105 8.23 -10.03 -3.78
C GLY A 105 8.69 -10.63 -2.45
N VAL A 106 9.95 -11.05 -2.36
CA VAL A 106 10.51 -11.67 -1.13
C VAL A 106 10.92 -10.68 -0.06
N ASP A 107 10.79 -9.37 -0.29
CA ASP A 107 11.07 -8.37 0.71
C ASP A 107 9.90 -8.28 1.69
N PRO A 108 10.16 -8.30 3.01
CA PRO A 108 9.10 -8.37 4.01
C PRO A 108 8.50 -7.00 4.37
N PHE A 109 8.69 -5.97 3.55
CA PHE A 109 8.23 -4.61 3.82
C PHE A 109 7.69 -3.92 2.58
N GLN A 110 6.90 -2.89 2.80
CA GLN A 110 6.43 -1.98 1.76
C GLN A 110 7.49 -0.92 1.45
N GLY A 111 7.52 -0.45 0.20
CA GLY A 111 8.44 0.61 -0.19
C GLY A 111 8.63 0.69 -1.68
N PHE A 112 9.87 0.95 -2.09
CA PHE A 112 10.27 0.94 -3.49
C PHE A 112 11.51 0.08 -3.71
N LYS A 113 11.65 -0.45 -4.93
CA LYS A 113 12.81 -1.25 -5.32
C LYS A 113 13.35 -0.85 -6.69
N PHE A 114 14.63 -1.10 -6.87
CA PHE A 114 15.30 -1.13 -8.16
C PHE A 114 15.68 -2.56 -8.46
N ASP A 115 15.18 -3.13 -9.55
CA ASP A 115 15.60 -4.42 -10.02
C ASP A 115 16.92 -4.27 -10.77
N GLY A 116 17.95 -4.95 -10.28
CA GLY A 116 19.28 -4.97 -10.91
C GLY A 116 19.31 -6.03 -12.01
N THR A 117 19.82 -5.66 -13.16
CA THR A 117 20.02 -6.55 -14.29
C THR A 117 21.50 -6.77 -14.55
N SER A 118 22.25 -7.14 -13.53
CA SER A 118 23.63 -7.59 -13.62
C SER A 118 24.76 -6.58 -13.36
N ASN A 119 25.92 -7.12 -13.09
CA ASN A 119 27.29 -6.58 -13.02
C ASN A 119 27.72 -5.91 -11.70
N ILE A 120 26.98 -6.05 -10.60
CA ILE A 120 27.50 -5.82 -9.25
C ILE A 120 27.21 -7.04 -8.40
N GLY A 121 28.20 -7.58 -7.71
CA GLY A 121 28.13 -8.86 -6.99
C GLY A 121 28.71 -10.02 -7.81
N GLY A 122 28.63 -11.23 -7.29
CA GLY A 122 29.16 -12.42 -7.98
C GLY A 122 30.66 -12.38 -8.29
N GLY A 123 31.46 -11.59 -7.55
CA GLY A 123 32.90 -11.38 -7.80
C GLY A 123 33.21 -10.03 -8.46
N VAL A 124 32.20 -9.24 -8.81
CA VAL A 124 32.38 -7.92 -9.42
C VAL A 124 32.15 -6.82 -8.38
N ALA A 125 33.16 -5.97 -8.16
CA ALA A 125 33.06 -4.79 -7.33
C ALA A 125 32.28 -3.68 -8.01
N GLY A 126 31.57 -2.89 -7.23
CA GLY A 126 30.84 -1.73 -7.75
C GLY A 126 30.05 -1.01 -6.66
N SER A 127 29.55 0.16 -7.01
CA SER A 127 28.72 0.94 -6.10
C SER A 127 27.68 1.76 -6.85
N PHE A 128 26.56 1.99 -6.18
CA PHE A 128 25.49 2.87 -6.65
C PHE A 128 24.93 3.67 -5.48
N ARG A 129 24.40 4.85 -5.80
CA ARG A 129 23.72 5.72 -4.84
C ARG A 129 22.24 5.72 -5.11
N VAL A 130 21.45 5.55 -4.05
CA VAL A 130 20.00 5.74 -4.07
C VAL A 130 19.69 7.01 -3.29
N THR A 131 18.98 7.93 -3.92
CA THR A 131 18.53 9.19 -3.31
C THR A 131 17.00 9.25 -3.38
N TYR A 132 16.38 9.65 -2.29
CA TYR A 132 14.93 9.82 -2.20
C TYR A 132 14.59 10.86 -1.14
N THR A 133 13.40 11.42 -1.23
CA THR A 133 12.89 12.41 -0.28
C THR A 133 11.76 11.79 0.53
N ILE A 134 11.86 11.82 1.85
CA ILE A 134 10.79 11.47 2.79
C ILE A 134 9.97 12.70 3.11
N ILE A 135 8.65 12.55 3.16
CA ILE A 135 7.68 13.55 3.55
C ILE A 135 7.25 13.25 5.00
N GLY A 136 7.24 14.26 5.85
CA GLY A 136 6.92 14.14 7.27
C GLY A 136 8.13 13.80 8.15
N SER A 137 7.92 13.05 9.22
CA SER A 137 8.98 12.73 10.19
C SER A 137 9.90 11.61 9.72
N LEU A 138 11.19 11.72 10.05
CA LEU A 138 12.14 10.64 9.86
C LEU A 138 11.79 9.45 10.76
N GLN A 139 11.82 8.27 10.18
CA GLN A 139 11.54 7.01 10.87
C GLN A 139 12.66 6.01 10.62
N THR A 140 12.66 4.92 11.40
CA THR A 140 13.51 3.77 11.12
C THR A 140 13.16 3.20 9.75
N GLN A 141 14.17 3.02 8.91
CA GLN A 141 14.03 2.46 7.57
C GLN A 141 14.82 1.18 7.42
N ARG A 142 14.19 0.19 6.81
CA ARG A 142 14.86 -1.04 6.41
C ARG A 142 15.28 -0.92 4.95
N VAL A 143 16.44 -1.45 4.64
CA VAL A 143 16.92 -1.61 3.28
C VAL A 143 17.32 -3.07 3.05
N SER A 144 17.12 -3.56 1.85
CA SER A 144 17.44 -4.93 1.47
C SER A 144 18.26 -4.96 0.20
N CYS A 145 19.39 -5.69 0.25
CA CYS A 145 20.12 -6.13 -0.93
C CYS A 145 19.77 -7.59 -1.16
N LYS A 146 19.03 -7.90 -2.20
CA LYS A 146 18.77 -9.29 -2.59
C LYS A 146 19.76 -9.73 -3.64
N ALA A 147 20.53 -10.75 -3.30
CA ALA A 147 21.48 -11.41 -4.18
C ALA A 147 21.21 -12.92 -4.19
N GLY A 148 20.86 -13.47 -5.34
CA GLY A 148 20.46 -14.87 -5.45
C GLY A 148 19.12 -15.17 -4.76
N THR A 149 19.07 -16.25 -3.96
CA THR A 149 17.86 -16.73 -3.28
C THR A 149 17.62 -16.11 -1.89
N SER A 150 18.56 -15.36 -1.36
CA SER A 150 18.49 -14.78 -0.02
C SER A 150 18.58 -13.25 -0.06
N GLY A 151 17.60 -12.58 0.52
CA GLY A 151 17.68 -11.14 0.82
C GLY A 151 18.40 -10.90 2.14
N GLN A 152 19.23 -9.86 2.20
CA GLN A 152 19.88 -9.41 3.43
C GLN A 152 19.28 -8.06 3.82
N ILE A 153 18.63 -7.99 4.97
CA ILE A 153 17.94 -6.80 5.46
C ILE A 153 18.83 -6.08 6.46
N VAL A 154 18.96 -4.78 6.30
CA VAL A 154 19.64 -3.89 7.23
C VAL A 154 18.66 -2.83 7.68
N THR A 155 18.70 -2.48 8.94
CA THR A 155 17.84 -1.44 9.54
C THR A 155 18.68 -0.23 9.91
N PHE A 156 18.26 0.95 9.45
CA PHE A 156 18.81 2.24 9.84
C PHE A 156 17.76 3.03 10.63
N ASN A 157 18.17 3.66 11.71
CA ASN A 157 17.37 4.71 12.33
C ASN A 157 17.85 6.05 11.76
N VAL A 158 17.19 6.53 10.72
CA VAL A 158 17.60 7.79 10.07
C VAL A 158 17.35 9.02 10.94
N ALA A 159 16.54 8.93 11.97
CA ALA A 159 16.37 9.98 12.97
C ALA A 159 17.59 10.18 13.86
N ASP A 160 18.49 9.19 13.96
CA ASP A 160 19.74 9.29 14.72
C ASP A 160 20.85 10.04 13.97
N PHE A 161 20.62 10.38 12.68
CA PHE A 161 21.59 11.12 11.90
C PHE A 161 21.52 12.62 12.19
N GLU A 162 22.67 13.24 12.35
CA GLU A 162 22.77 14.68 12.35
C GLU A 162 22.49 15.20 10.93
N TYR A 163 21.61 16.19 10.83
CA TYR A 163 21.27 16.77 9.53
C TYR A 163 22.50 17.48 8.95
N VAL A 164 22.84 17.16 7.72
CA VAL A 164 23.93 17.81 6.99
C VAL A 164 23.60 19.27 6.72
N ARG A 165 22.33 19.62 6.78
CA ARG A 165 21.86 21.00 6.62
C ARG A 165 21.26 21.52 7.90
N ASP A 166 21.82 22.60 8.43
CA ASP A 166 21.25 23.34 9.55
C ASP A 166 20.10 24.22 9.04
N CYS A 167 18.90 23.97 9.55
CA CYS A 167 17.73 24.82 9.29
C CYS A 167 17.87 26.23 9.84
N ASN A 168 18.86 26.49 10.69
CA ASN A 168 19.21 27.87 11.11
C ASN A 168 20.00 28.65 10.06
N ASN A 169 20.37 28.01 8.95
CA ASN A 169 20.99 28.74 7.85
C ASN A 169 19.92 29.59 7.16
N THR A 170 20.19 30.87 7.02
CA THR A 170 19.30 31.92 6.53
C THR A 170 18.69 31.70 5.14
N ASN A 171 19.07 30.64 4.45
CA ASN A 171 18.47 30.21 3.18
C ASN A 171 17.23 29.30 3.35
N CYS A 172 16.89 28.89 4.55
CA CYS A 172 15.60 28.29 4.86
C CYS A 172 14.54 29.36 5.22
N ASN A 173 14.84 30.60 4.92
CA ASN A 173 14.06 31.72 5.39
C ASN A 173 12.80 31.89 4.55
N THR A 174 11.69 31.89 5.23
CA THR A 174 10.38 32.40 4.82
C THR A 174 9.84 31.79 3.52
N VAL A 175 9.69 30.47 3.46
CA VAL A 175 8.57 29.97 2.68
C VAL A 175 7.32 30.44 3.43
N ALA A 176 6.41 31.10 2.74
CA ALA A 176 5.16 31.54 3.33
C ALA A 176 4.43 30.31 3.91
N ASP A 177 3.81 30.48 5.02
CA ASP A 177 2.90 29.55 5.68
C ASP A 177 1.68 30.39 6.03
N THR A 178 0.75 30.45 5.07
CA THR A 178 -0.33 31.44 5.07
C THR A 178 -1.34 31.17 6.18
N ASP A 179 -1.59 29.92 6.51
CA ASP A 179 -2.55 29.53 7.55
C ASP A 179 -1.90 29.15 8.89
N GLY A 180 -0.56 29.05 8.93
CA GLY A 180 0.23 28.88 10.14
C GLY A 180 0.18 27.50 10.75
N ASP A 181 -0.06 26.44 9.95
CA ASP A 181 -0.16 25.05 10.41
C ASP A 181 1.19 24.34 10.51
N GLY A 182 2.26 24.96 9.99
CA GLY A 182 3.62 24.42 9.93
C GLY A 182 3.93 23.70 8.62
N CYS A 183 3.01 23.72 7.65
CA CYS A 183 3.19 23.27 6.28
C CYS A 183 3.41 24.51 5.39
N ASN A 184 4.57 24.62 4.78
CA ASN A 184 4.87 25.80 3.98
C ASN A 184 4.06 25.84 2.68
N ASP A 185 3.62 27.01 2.23
CA ASP A 185 2.76 27.20 1.04
C ASP A 185 3.33 26.57 -0.25
N ASP A 186 4.64 26.41 -0.38
CA ASP A 186 5.29 25.82 -1.55
C ASP A 186 5.10 24.30 -1.67
N VAL A 187 4.75 23.63 -0.57
CA VAL A 187 4.45 22.19 -0.50
C VAL A 187 3.03 21.93 -0.01
N ASP A 188 2.41 22.93 0.62
CA ASP A 188 1.05 22.85 1.13
C ASP A 188 0.04 22.84 -0.03
N GLN A 189 -0.75 21.79 -0.11
CA GLN A 189 -1.84 21.68 -1.08
C GLN A 189 -3.12 22.38 -0.60
N TYR A 190 -3.11 22.86 0.66
CA TYR A 190 -4.23 23.50 1.32
C TYR A 190 -3.83 24.80 2.05
N PRO A 191 -3.14 25.77 1.41
CA PRO A 191 -2.45 26.88 2.06
C PRO A 191 -3.37 27.91 2.76
N ASN A 192 -4.64 27.60 2.90
CA ASN A 192 -5.64 28.39 3.62
C ASN A 192 -6.48 27.54 4.60
N ASP A 193 -6.08 26.28 4.85
CA ASP A 193 -6.75 25.37 5.80
C ASP A 193 -5.73 24.78 6.77
N ASN A 194 -5.55 25.44 7.89
CA ASN A 194 -4.59 25.11 8.96
C ASN A 194 -4.78 23.71 9.59
N THR A 195 -5.54 22.85 8.98
CA THR A 195 -5.78 21.48 9.44
C THR A 195 -5.39 20.45 8.39
N GLN A 196 -5.02 20.88 7.18
CA GLN A 196 -4.69 20.03 6.04
C GLN A 196 -3.39 20.53 5.40
N CYS A 197 -2.55 19.61 4.95
CA CYS A 197 -1.29 19.93 4.30
C CYS A 197 -1.12 19.16 2.99
N MET A 198 -1.26 17.83 3.00
CA MET A 198 -0.83 16.99 1.91
C MET A 198 -1.88 15.95 1.50
N ASP A 199 -2.02 15.74 0.18
CA ASP A 199 -2.72 14.61 -0.42
C ASP A 199 -1.77 13.41 -0.56
N ASN A 200 -2.18 12.27 -0.02
CA ASN A 200 -1.44 11.02 -0.10
C ASN A 200 -2.30 9.98 -0.83
N PHE A 201 -1.79 9.41 -1.91
CA PHE A 201 -2.57 8.52 -2.75
C PHE A 201 -2.16 7.06 -2.61
N PHE A 202 -3.16 6.18 -2.69
CA PHE A 202 -2.96 4.74 -2.87
C PHE A 202 -3.98 4.17 -3.88
N PRO A 203 -3.53 3.49 -4.96
CA PRO A 203 -2.15 3.43 -5.43
C PRO A 203 -1.53 4.81 -5.65
N ALA A 204 -0.21 4.93 -5.54
CA ALA A 204 0.49 6.22 -5.65
C ALA A 204 0.25 6.91 -7.00
N THR A 205 0.12 6.12 -8.05
CA THR A 205 -0.23 6.59 -9.41
C THR A 205 -1.38 5.77 -9.97
N GLY A 206 -2.26 6.40 -10.75
CA GLY A 206 -3.39 5.73 -11.39
C GLY A 206 -4.41 5.16 -10.41
N PHE A 207 -5.04 4.07 -10.80
CA PHE A 207 -6.02 3.30 -10.03
C PHE A 207 -5.55 1.86 -9.92
N GLY A 208 -5.99 1.14 -8.89
CA GLY A 208 -5.93 -0.31 -8.80
C GLY A 208 -7.24 -0.94 -9.28
N THR A 209 -7.24 -2.23 -9.53
CA THR A 209 -8.45 -3.01 -9.85
C THR A 209 -8.62 -4.14 -8.85
N VAL A 210 -9.86 -4.29 -8.33
CA VAL A 210 -10.31 -5.50 -7.62
C VAL A 210 -11.37 -6.20 -8.47
N ALA A 211 -11.31 -7.53 -8.52
CA ALA A 211 -12.25 -8.35 -9.28
C ALA A 211 -12.62 -9.61 -8.49
N TYR A 212 -13.86 -10.09 -8.68
CA TYR A 212 -14.48 -11.09 -7.84
C TYR A 212 -15.20 -12.17 -8.62
N GLU A 213 -15.25 -13.36 -8.03
CA GLU A 213 -16.17 -14.45 -8.28
C GLU A 213 -17.25 -14.50 -7.19
N ASP A 214 -18.52 -14.70 -7.54
CA ASP A 214 -19.63 -14.67 -6.59
C ASP A 214 -20.21 -16.06 -6.22
N LEU A 215 -19.66 -17.13 -6.77
CA LEU A 215 -20.11 -18.49 -6.45
C LEU A 215 -19.37 -19.15 -5.28
N TRP A 216 -18.45 -18.43 -4.60
CA TRP A 216 -17.83 -18.96 -3.39
C TRP A 216 -18.88 -19.51 -2.40
N PRO A 217 -18.67 -20.72 -1.80
CA PRO A 217 -17.44 -21.52 -1.76
C PRO A 217 -17.25 -22.47 -2.98
N ALA A 218 -18.12 -22.46 -3.98
CA ALA A 218 -17.90 -23.19 -5.23
C ALA A 218 -17.01 -22.37 -6.18
N LYS A 219 -16.28 -23.04 -7.07
CA LYS A 219 -15.35 -22.37 -7.98
C LYS A 219 -16.04 -21.47 -9.02
N GLY A 220 -17.23 -21.85 -9.49
CA GLY A 220 -17.92 -21.11 -10.54
C GLY A 220 -17.29 -21.30 -11.93
N ASP A 221 -17.54 -20.37 -12.84
CA ASP A 221 -16.94 -20.32 -14.19
C ASP A 221 -15.56 -19.65 -14.20
N TYR A 222 -15.20 -19.03 -13.09
CA TYR A 222 -13.86 -18.53 -12.77
C TYR A 222 -13.37 -17.45 -13.74
N ASP A 223 -14.26 -16.54 -14.07
CA ASP A 223 -13.96 -15.46 -15.03
C ASP A 223 -13.63 -14.12 -14.37
N PHE A 224 -13.80 -14.02 -13.05
CA PHE A 224 -13.50 -12.82 -12.23
C PHE A 224 -14.16 -11.55 -12.74
N ASN A 225 -15.31 -11.68 -13.38
CA ASN A 225 -16.05 -10.55 -13.89
C ASN A 225 -17.39 -10.32 -13.17
N ASP A 226 -17.70 -11.09 -12.11
CA ASP A 226 -18.94 -10.94 -11.32
C ASP A 226 -19.04 -9.60 -10.59
N LEU A 227 -17.91 -8.97 -10.28
CA LEU A 227 -17.80 -7.55 -9.94
C LEU A 227 -16.38 -7.05 -10.18
N ILE A 228 -16.26 -6.00 -10.98
CA ILE A 228 -14.98 -5.37 -11.31
C ILE A 228 -15.04 -3.89 -10.94
N LEU A 229 -14.12 -3.49 -10.07
CA LEU A 229 -13.99 -2.13 -9.58
C LEU A 229 -12.58 -1.60 -9.78
N ASP A 230 -12.44 -0.43 -10.39
CA ASP A 230 -11.21 0.34 -10.24
C ASP A 230 -11.30 1.19 -8.97
N TYR A 231 -10.19 1.32 -8.24
CA TYR A 231 -10.19 2.06 -6.98
C TYR A 231 -8.97 2.95 -6.81
N ARG A 232 -9.14 4.00 -6.03
CA ARG A 232 -8.06 4.86 -5.54
C ARG A 232 -8.42 5.46 -4.20
N PHE A 233 -7.48 5.50 -3.30
CA PHE A 233 -7.59 6.23 -2.05
C PHE A 233 -6.80 7.54 -2.11
N LYS A 234 -7.36 8.58 -1.51
CA LYS A 234 -6.69 9.84 -1.21
C LYS A 234 -6.83 10.11 0.28
N ALA A 235 -5.71 10.09 1.02
CA ALA A 235 -5.67 10.49 2.40
C ALA A 235 -5.12 11.93 2.51
N ILE A 236 -5.83 12.81 3.19
CA ILE A 236 -5.40 14.16 3.48
C ILE A 236 -4.78 14.16 4.88
N THR A 237 -3.55 14.66 4.98
CA THR A 237 -2.81 14.73 6.24
C THR A 237 -2.58 16.18 6.67
N SER A 238 -2.51 16.40 8.00
CA SER A 238 -1.98 17.62 8.59
C SER A 238 -0.47 17.72 8.39
N ALA A 239 0.12 18.88 8.69
CA ALA A 239 1.57 19.10 8.70
C ALA A 239 2.33 18.09 9.59
N ASN A 240 1.70 17.58 10.63
CA ASN A 240 2.24 16.56 11.54
C ASN A 240 2.00 15.11 11.06
N ASN A 241 1.55 14.93 9.81
CA ASN A 241 1.28 13.62 9.19
C ASN A 241 0.14 12.83 9.86
N PHE A 242 -0.77 13.48 10.57
CA PHE A 242 -2.00 12.86 11.01
C PHE A 242 -3.06 12.92 9.91
N VAL A 243 -3.73 11.79 9.67
CA VAL A 243 -4.78 11.72 8.65
C VAL A 243 -6.06 12.37 9.19
N LYS A 244 -6.55 13.34 8.45
CA LYS A 244 -7.81 14.04 8.71
C LYS A 244 -8.97 13.37 7.99
N GLU A 245 -8.79 13.10 6.72
CA GLU A 245 -9.82 12.55 5.85
C GLU A 245 -9.24 11.52 4.87
N VAL A 246 -10.02 10.51 4.54
CA VAL A 246 -9.73 9.59 3.45
C VAL A 246 -10.89 9.62 2.47
N TYR A 247 -10.59 9.80 1.19
CA TYR A 247 -11.52 9.63 0.09
C TYR A 247 -11.21 8.33 -0.62
N ALA A 248 -12.13 7.37 -0.54
CA ALA A 248 -12.03 6.10 -1.25
C ALA A 248 -12.94 6.17 -2.48
N THR A 249 -12.34 6.22 -3.66
CA THR A 249 -13.05 6.28 -4.94
C THR A 249 -13.08 4.89 -5.56
N PHE A 250 -14.29 4.44 -5.93
CA PHE A 250 -14.53 3.17 -6.60
C PHE A 250 -15.34 3.40 -7.87
N THR A 251 -14.84 2.90 -8.99
CA THR A 251 -15.54 2.93 -10.28
C THR A 251 -15.99 1.52 -10.63
N ILE A 252 -17.29 1.28 -10.65
CA ILE A 252 -17.88 0.02 -11.09
C ILE A 252 -17.74 -0.04 -12.61
N LYS A 253 -16.87 -0.92 -13.11
CA LYS A 253 -16.63 -1.09 -14.56
C LYS A 253 -17.63 -2.02 -15.19
N ALA A 254 -17.83 -3.14 -14.52
CA ALA A 254 -18.65 -4.24 -14.99
C ALA A 254 -19.08 -5.17 -13.85
N PHE A 255 -20.10 -5.95 -14.09
CA PHE A 255 -20.45 -7.12 -13.29
C PHE A 255 -21.18 -8.15 -14.15
N GLY A 256 -20.60 -9.38 -14.24
CA GLY A 256 -21.14 -10.52 -14.99
C GLY A 256 -22.18 -11.33 -14.25
N ALA A 257 -22.34 -11.04 -12.97
CA ALA A 257 -23.19 -11.77 -12.07
C ALA A 257 -24.66 -11.78 -12.46
N GLY A 258 -25.29 -12.96 -12.37
CA GLY A 258 -26.74 -13.07 -12.28
C GLY A 258 -27.30 -12.69 -10.90
N TYR A 259 -26.43 -12.49 -9.90
CA TYR A 259 -26.80 -12.11 -8.55
C TYR A 259 -26.72 -10.59 -8.33
N GLU A 260 -27.51 -10.12 -7.38
CA GLU A 260 -27.48 -8.73 -6.92
C GLU A 260 -26.45 -8.60 -5.79
N ASN A 261 -25.24 -8.28 -6.17
CA ASN A 261 -24.09 -8.24 -5.27
C ASN A 261 -23.88 -6.84 -4.69
N GLY A 262 -23.44 -6.77 -3.42
CA GLY A 262 -22.98 -5.56 -2.75
C GLY A 262 -21.45 -5.54 -2.63
N PHE A 263 -20.91 -4.41 -2.20
CA PHE A 263 -19.47 -4.24 -2.01
C PHE A 263 -19.18 -3.39 -0.77
N GLY A 264 -18.17 -3.81 -0.03
CA GLY A 264 -17.65 -3.10 1.13
C GLY A 264 -16.16 -3.30 1.32
N PHE A 265 -15.60 -2.62 2.31
CA PHE A 265 -14.20 -2.79 2.70
C PHE A 265 -13.96 -2.46 4.16
N GLN A 266 -12.87 -2.98 4.71
CA GLN A 266 -12.29 -2.55 5.98
C GLN A 266 -10.99 -1.80 5.70
N ILE A 267 -10.70 -0.76 6.49
CA ILE A 267 -9.37 -0.13 6.47
C ILE A 267 -8.39 -1.12 7.09
N GLY A 268 -7.20 -1.26 6.49
CA GLY A 268 -6.24 -2.32 6.82
C GLY A 268 -5.65 -2.30 8.24
N SER A 269 -6.01 -1.32 9.06
CA SER A 269 -5.50 -1.18 10.43
C SER A 269 -6.52 -1.61 11.49
N ALA A 270 -6.16 -2.61 12.28
CA ALA A 270 -6.93 -3.01 13.46
C ALA A 270 -6.87 -1.98 14.62
N ALA A 271 -6.03 -0.94 14.51
CA ALA A 271 -5.92 0.10 15.54
C ALA A 271 -7.06 1.10 15.50
N ILE A 272 -7.72 1.27 14.34
CA ILE A 272 -8.80 2.25 14.17
C ILE A 272 -10.06 1.74 14.85
N GLN A 273 -10.66 2.58 15.68
CA GLN A 273 -11.91 2.25 16.37
C GLN A 273 -13.11 2.80 15.62
N ASN A 274 -14.28 2.10 15.70
CA ASN A 274 -15.51 2.54 15.05
C ASN A 274 -15.90 4.00 15.40
N ASN A 275 -15.69 4.41 16.65
CA ASN A 275 -16.07 5.75 17.12
C ASN A 275 -15.10 6.87 16.67
N ASP A 276 -13.99 6.50 16.03
CA ASP A 276 -12.97 7.46 15.60
C ASP A 276 -13.15 7.91 14.16
N ILE A 277 -14.12 7.34 13.46
CA ILE A 277 -14.39 7.67 12.06
C ILE A 277 -15.86 8.02 11.85
N THR A 278 -16.09 8.84 10.84
CA THR A 278 -17.42 9.11 10.29
C THR A 278 -17.39 8.88 8.79
N VAL A 279 -18.35 8.12 8.28
CA VAL A 279 -18.39 7.67 6.89
C VAL A 279 -19.61 8.24 6.18
N THR A 280 -19.39 8.77 4.98
CA THR A 280 -20.44 9.28 4.09
C THR A 280 -20.15 8.91 2.64
N GLY A 281 -21.13 9.07 1.74
CA GLY A 281 -20.94 8.84 0.29
C GLY A 281 -21.33 7.44 -0.18
N TYR A 282 -21.73 6.55 0.71
CA TYR A 282 -22.24 5.21 0.34
C TYR A 282 -23.60 5.27 -0.36
N SER A 283 -23.90 4.27 -1.18
CA SER A 283 -25.15 4.16 -1.94
C SER A 283 -25.92 2.89 -1.57
N LEU A 284 -26.69 2.93 -0.47
CA LEU A 284 -27.55 1.83 -0.05
C LEU A 284 -28.97 2.03 -0.61
N LYS A 285 -29.47 1.05 -1.33
CA LYS A 285 -30.78 1.04 -1.99
C LYS A 285 -31.67 -0.09 -1.52
N GLU A 286 -31.08 -1.02 -0.80
CA GLU A 286 -31.74 -2.17 -0.19
C GLU A 286 -31.81 -1.98 1.34
N ASN A 287 -32.35 -2.93 2.06
CA ASN A 287 -32.58 -2.82 3.52
C ASN A 287 -31.96 -3.95 4.35
N TYR A 288 -30.95 -4.64 3.80
CA TYR A 288 -30.27 -5.74 4.52
C TYR A 288 -28.98 -5.30 5.23
N ILE A 289 -28.54 -4.07 5.00
CA ILE A 289 -27.38 -3.46 5.68
C ILE A 289 -27.86 -2.55 6.80
N ASN A 290 -27.31 -2.73 8.00
CA ASN A 290 -27.56 -1.85 9.14
C ASN A 290 -26.31 -1.03 9.43
N LEU A 291 -26.48 0.27 9.63
CA LEU A 291 -25.41 1.19 9.93
C LEU A 291 -25.49 1.74 11.34
N ASN A 292 -24.32 2.02 11.92
CA ASN A 292 -24.18 2.89 13.08
C ASN A 292 -24.46 4.35 12.67
N SER A 293 -24.70 5.21 13.63
CA SER A 293 -24.93 6.65 13.39
C SER A 293 -23.77 7.38 12.69
N ASN A 294 -22.56 6.83 12.77
CA ASN A 294 -21.37 7.35 12.10
C ASN A 294 -21.15 6.79 10.67
N GLY A 295 -22.07 5.99 10.15
CA GLY A 295 -22.00 5.43 8.80
C GLY A 295 -21.18 4.14 8.63
N THR A 296 -20.56 3.63 9.70
CA THR A 296 -19.95 2.29 9.68
C THR A 296 -21.02 1.20 9.82
N GLU A 297 -20.71 -0.01 9.34
CA GLU A 297 -21.65 -1.11 9.48
C GLU A 297 -21.80 -1.55 10.94
N PHE A 298 -23.06 -1.77 11.37
CA PHE A 298 -23.37 -2.23 12.72
C PHE A 298 -22.94 -3.70 12.92
N GLY A 299 -22.53 -4.03 14.15
CA GLY A 299 -22.16 -5.40 14.53
C GLY A 299 -20.71 -5.78 14.16
N GLN A 300 -19.92 -4.85 13.69
CA GLN A 300 -18.51 -5.07 13.32
C GLN A 300 -17.55 -4.76 14.46
N THR A 301 -16.50 -5.56 14.58
CA THR A 301 -15.38 -5.32 15.53
C THR A 301 -14.32 -4.37 14.99
N ILE A 302 -14.19 -4.31 13.67
CA ILE A 302 -13.30 -3.41 12.93
C ILE A 302 -14.18 -2.50 12.07
N PRO A 303 -13.86 -1.20 11.92
CA PRO A 303 -14.62 -0.32 11.06
C PRO A 303 -14.81 -0.89 9.67
N THR A 304 -16.06 -1.22 9.37
CA THR A 304 -16.46 -1.80 8.09
C THR A 304 -17.35 -0.82 7.36
N ILE A 305 -17.06 -0.58 6.10
CA ILE A 305 -17.67 0.43 5.27
C ILE A 305 -18.34 -0.28 4.09
N ILE A 306 -19.64 -0.11 3.94
CA ILE A 306 -20.36 -0.61 2.77
C ILE A 306 -20.46 0.50 1.75
N VAL A 307 -19.93 0.28 0.56
CA VAL A 307 -19.91 1.26 -0.54
C VAL A 307 -21.25 1.29 -1.25
N PHE A 308 -21.75 0.11 -1.61
CA PHE A 308 -23.10 -0.09 -2.13
C PHE A 308 -23.60 -1.50 -1.78
N ASP A 309 -24.91 -1.63 -1.74
CA ASP A 309 -25.60 -2.89 -1.37
C ASP A 309 -26.15 -3.68 -2.57
N ASN A 310 -26.15 -3.10 -3.78
CA ASN A 310 -26.66 -3.74 -4.98
C ASN A 310 -26.05 -3.08 -6.23
N ALA A 311 -25.23 -3.81 -6.99
CA ALA A 311 -24.59 -3.33 -8.21
C ALA A 311 -25.61 -2.94 -9.29
N TYR A 312 -26.73 -3.69 -9.43
CA TYR A 312 -27.80 -3.38 -10.38
C TYR A 312 -28.56 -2.09 -10.06
N LYS A 313 -28.44 -1.56 -8.83
CA LYS A 313 -28.98 -0.24 -8.47
C LYS A 313 -27.99 0.90 -8.76
N GLN A 314 -26.75 0.56 -9.08
CA GLN A 314 -25.73 1.53 -9.49
C GLN A 314 -25.66 1.65 -11.02
N MET A 315 -25.63 0.51 -11.73
CA MET A 315 -25.63 0.46 -13.19
C MET A 315 -26.81 -0.39 -13.66
N ALA A 316 -27.64 0.18 -14.53
CA ALA A 316 -28.85 -0.48 -15.01
C ALA A 316 -28.51 -1.62 -15.99
N TYR A 317 -29.22 -2.74 -15.86
CA TYR A 317 -29.13 -3.84 -16.82
C TYR A 317 -29.45 -3.36 -18.24
N PRO A 318 -28.62 -3.64 -19.26
CA PRO A 318 -28.77 -3.11 -20.62
C PRO A 318 -29.86 -3.77 -21.45
N GLY A 319 -30.55 -4.78 -20.91
CA GLY A 319 -31.64 -5.50 -21.61
C GLY A 319 -31.19 -6.75 -22.37
N SER A 320 -29.89 -7.01 -22.47
CA SER A 320 -29.34 -8.22 -23.08
C SER A 320 -27.98 -8.58 -22.47
N GLY A 321 -27.55 -9.83 -22.65
CA GLY A 321 -26.33 -10.35 -22.03
C GLY A 321 -26.54 -10.81 -20.58
N ILE A 322 -25.46 -11.16 -19.89
CA ILE A 322 -25.43 -11.47 -18.48
C ILE A 322 -24.77 -10.27 -17.78
N GLY A 323 -25.40 -9.77 -16.72
CA GLY A 323 -24.89 -8.63 -16.00
C GLY A 323 -24.78 -7.34 -16.85
N VAL A 324 -23.72 -6.59 -16.64
CA VAL A 324 -23.45 -5.30 -17.29
C VAL A 324 -21.98 -5.25 -17.74
N ASN A 325 -21.76 -4.93 -19.01
CA ASN A 325 -20.42 -4.76 -19.63
C ASN A 325 -19.52 -6.02 -19.61
N THR A 326 -20.08 -7.21 -19.66
CA THR A 326 -19.30 -8.47 -19.69
C THR A 326 -19.56 -9.31 -20.92
N THR A 327 -20.75 -9.17 -21.54
CA THR A 327 -21.15 -9.95 -22.69
C THR A 327 -20.86 -9.16 -23.99
N PRO A 328 -20.04 -9.69 -24.91
CA PRO A 328 -19.80 -9.04 -26.20
C PRO A 328 -21.09 -8.84 -27.00
N GLY A 329 -21.24 -7.64 -27.58
CA GLY A 329 -22.42 -7.24 -28.36
C GLY A 329 -23.64 -6.84 -27.53
N ALA A 330 -23.62 -6.96 -26.21
CA ALA A 330 -24.61 -6.30 -25.36
C ALA A 330 -24.37 -4.76 -25.32
N PRO A 331 -25.43 -3.95 -25.14
CA PRO A 331 -25.25 -2.50 -25.06
C PRO A 331 -24.33 -2.11 -23.89
N TYR A 332 -23.37 -1.24 -24.17
CA TYR A 332 -22.44 -0.75 -23.15
C TYR A 332 -23.11 0.26 -22.21
N VAL A 333 -22.89 0.12 -20.93
CA VAL A 333 -23.39 1.02 -19.89
C VAL A 333 -22.21 1.80 -19.33
N THR A 334 -22.35 3.11 -19.21
CA THR A 334 -21.29 3.97 -18.65
C THR A 334 -20.97 3.56 -17.22
N PRO A 335 -19.69 3.29 -16.88
CA PRO A 335 -19.24 3.01 -15.52
C PRO A 335 -19.66 4.08 -14.51
N VAL A 336 -19.98 3.66 -13.32
CA VAL A 336 -20.41 4.55 -12.23
C VAL A 336 -19.34 4.65 -11.16
N THR A 337 -19.00 5.88 -10.78
CA THR A 337 -18.02 6.16 -9.73
C THR A 337 -18.72 6.59 -8.44
N LEU A 338 -18.36 5.95 -7.34
CA LEU A 338 -18.76 6.31 -5.98
C LEU A 338 -17.53 6.75 -5.19
N THR A 339 -17.69 7.79 -4.40
CA THR A 339 -16.62 8.28 -3.50
C THR A 339 -17.10 8.24 -2.06
N ILE A 340 -16.44 7.43 -1.26
CA ILE A 340 -16.65 7.36 0.18
C ILE A 340 -15.73 8.36 0.84
N LYS A 341 -16.29 9.22 1.69
CA LYS A 341 -15.53 10.10 2.57
C LYS A 341 -15.50 9.50 3.96
N ILE A 342 -14.31 9.34 4.52
CA ILE A 342 -14.04 8.87 5.87
C ILE A 342 -13.34 10.01 6.59
N ALA A 343 -14.03 10.69 7.50
CA ALA A 343 -13.41 11.68 8.39
C ALA A 343 -12.90 10.98 9.64
N LEU A 344 -11.69 11.30 10.09
CA LEU A 344 -11.07 10.71 11.26
C LEU A 344 -11.05 11.69 12.42
N THR A 345 -10.97 11.16 13.65
CA THR A 345 -10.70 11.99 14.84
C THR A 345 -9.39 12.74 14.63
N PRO A 346 -9.36 14.07 14.73
CA PRO A 346 -8.17 14.87 14.51
C PRO A 346 -6.97 14.42 15.35
N GLU A 347 -5.77 14.53 14.79
CA GLU A 347 -4.48 14.29 15.45
C GLU A 347 -4.37 12.90 16.14
N LYS A 348 -5.08 11.88 15.63
CA LYS A 348 -5.13 10.57 16.28
C LYS A 348 -4.37 9.48 15.53
N TYR A 349 -4.48 9.45 14.21
CA TYR A 349 -3.91 8.39 13.39
C TYR A 349 -3.01 8.96 12.31
N THR A 350 -1.78 8.47 12.26
CA THR A 350 -0.87 8.79 11.16
C THR A 350 -1.20 7.96 9.92
N LEU A 351 -0.67 8.37 8.76
CA LEU A 351 -0.84 7.64 7.50
C LEU A 351 -0.39 6.17 7.61
N ASN A 352 0.71 5.92 8.33
CA ASN A 352 1.23 4.58 8.58
C ASN A 352 0.25 3.70 9.38
N GLN A 353 -0.43 4.30 10.35
CA GLN A 353 -1.42 3.58 11.17
C GLN A 353 -2.72 3.28 10.42
N ILE A 354 -3.07 4.08 9.41
CA ILE A 354 -4.25 3.82 8.56
C ILE A 354 -4.00 2.63 7.63
N SER A 355 -2.79 2.47 7.11
CA SER A 355 -2.38 1.32 6.27
C SER A 355 -3.32 1.06 5.08
N LEU A 356 -3.56 2.08 4.24
CA LEU A 356 -4.47 1.98 3.07
C LEU A 356 -4.09 0.86 2.09
N ALA A 357 -2.79 0.54 2.01
CA ALA A 357 -2.29 -0.50 1.13
C ALA A 357 -2.76 -1.92 1.50
N THR A 358 -3.21 -2.11 2.74
CA THR A 358 -3.70 -3.39 3.26
C THR A 358 -5.21 -3.37 3.52
N PHE A 359 -5.94 -2.47 2.86
CA PHE A 359 -7.40 -2.48 2.95
C PHE A 359 -7.97 -3.85 2.56
N ASN A 360 -9.04 -4.25 3.22
CA ASN A 360 -9.67 -5.54 3.04
C ASN A 360 -11.01 -5.37 2.31
N PRO A 361 -11.02 -5.36 0.97
CA PRO A 361 -12.23 -5.25 0.19
C PRO A 361 -12.98 -6.58 0.14
N PHE A 362 -14.32 -6.52 0.08
CA PHE A 362 -15.13 -7.72 -0.03
C PHE A 362 -16.40 -7.53 -0.84
N LEU A 363 -16.79 -8.60 -1.52
CA LEU A 363 -18.07 -8.76 -2.17
C LEU A 363 -19.09 -9.26 -1.15
N ILE A 364 -20.34 -8.75 -1.19
CA ILE A 364 -21.48 -9.34 -0.50
C ILE A 364 -22.33 -10.05 -1.54
N VAL A 365 -22.38 -11.38 -1.47
CA VAL A 365 -23.02 -12.19 -2.49
C VAL A 365 -24.54 -12.20 -2.30
N LYS A 366 -25.27 -11.91 -3.38
CA LYS A 366 -26.74 -12.10 -3.47
C LYS A 366 -27.53 -11.41 -2.35
N LYS A 367 -27.04 -10.28 -1.86
CA LYS A 367 -27.64 -9.57 -0.70
C LYS A 367 -27.73 -10.41 0.58
N ILE A 368 -26.95 -11.49 0.69
CA ILE A 368 -26.85 -12.31 1.90
C ILE A 368 -25.66 -11.84 2.70
N ARG A 369 -25.91 -10.99 3.72
CA ARG A 369 -24.82 -10.29 4.41
C ARG A 369 -23.73 -11.21 5.00
N GLY A 370 -24.08 -12.44 5.34
CA GLY A 370 -23.11 -13.42 5.84
C GLY A 370 -22.30 -14.15 4.76
N THR A 371 -22.63 -13.96 3.47
CA THR A 371 -21.88 -14.56 2.37
C THR A 371 -20.96 -13.51 1.77
N GLU A 372 -19.70 -13.57 2.15
CA GLU A 372 -18.66 -12.62 1.78
C GLU A 372 -17.54 -13.29 0.98
N VAL A 373 -16.98 -12.57 0.03
CA VAL A 373 -15.75 -12.98 -0.68
C VAL A 373 -14.69 -11.91 -0.49
N HIS A 374 -13.57 -12.29 0.12
CA HIS A 374 -12.41 -11.42 0.35
C HIS A 374 -11.22 -11.85 -0.50
N LEU A 375 -10.17 -11.05 -0.48
CA LEU A 375 -8.88 -11.44 -1.05
C LEU A 375 -8.32 -12.67 -0.32
N PRO A 376 -7.53 -13.51 -0.98
CA PRO A 376 -6.96 -14.71 -0.35
C PRO A 376 -6.12 -14.37 0.88
N ASN A 377 -6.33 -15.12 1.95
CA ASN A 377 -5.74 -14.94 3.29
C ASN A 377 -6.12 -13.64 4.02
N TYR A 378 -7.07 -12.85 3.52
CA TYR A 378 -7.67 -11.78 4.29
C TYR A 378 -8.79 -12.33 5.18
N PRO A 379 -8.85 -11.91 6.45
CA PRO A 379 -9.89 -12.40 7.36
C PRO A 379 -11.27 -11.87 6.94
N PRO A 380 -12.34 -12.68 7.16
CA PRO A 380 -13.70 -12.22 6.95
C PRO A 380 -14.10 -11.14 7.97
N THR A 381 -15.22 -10.47 7.71
CA THR A 381 -15.81 -9.57 8.71
C THR A 381 -16.48 -10.35 9.88
N ALA A 382 -16.83 -9.65 10.95
CA ALA A 382 -17.52 -10.27 12.10
C ALA A 382 -18.92 -10.82 11.75
N LEU A 383 -19.51 -10.43 10.62
CA LEU A 383 -20.82 -10.88 10.17
C LEU A 383 -20.77 -12.04 9.18
N ALA A 384 -19.59 -12.47 8.76
CA ALA A 384 -19.43 -13.61 7.85
C ALA A 384 -20.00 -14.89 8.45
N ASN A 385 -20.61 -15.73 7.63
CA ASN A 385 -21.10 -17.04 8.04
C ASN A 385 -19.96 -18.06 8.14
N PRO A 386 -19.51 -18.46 9.33
CA PRO A 386 -18.38 -19.36 9.48
C PRO A 386 -18.63 -20.78 8.95
N ALA A 387 -19.89 -21.16 8.73
CA ALA A 387 -20.23 -22.50 8.23
C ALA A 387 -19.88 -22.70 6.75
N LEU A 388 -19.52 -21.64 6.02
CA LEU A 388 -19.15 -21.72 4.61
C LEU A 388 -17.68 -22.04 4.41
N PHE A 389 -16.82 -21.73 5.38
CA PHE A 389 -15.37 -21.96 5.27
C PHE A 389 -15.00 -23.43 5.25
N GLY A 390 -14.10 -23.81 4.36
CA GLY A 390 -13.63 -25.19 4.18
C GLY A 390 -14.69 -26.10 3.60
N THR A 391 -15.65 -25.57 2.84
CA THR A 391 -16.71 -26.36 2.19
C THR A 391 -16.57 -26.25 0.66
N VAL A 392 -17.13 -27.23 -0.05
CA VAL A 392 -17.14 -27.36 -1.52
C VAL A 392 -15.70 -27.29 -2.07
N ASP A 393 -15.31 -26.23 -2.77
CA ASP A 393 -13.97 -26.04 -3.35
C ASP A 393 -13.07 -25.16 -2.47
N ASP A 394 -13.64 -24.54 -1.42
CA ASP A 394 -12.89 -23.66 -0.52
C ASP A 394 -12.07 -24.46 0.50
N ASN A 395 -10.77 -24.16 0.58
CA ASN A 395 -9.84 -24.76 1.54
C ASN A 395 -9.53 -23.85 2.73
N SER A 396 -10.44 -22.94 3.05
CA SER A 396 -10.27 -22.03 4.20
C SER A 396 -10.13 -22.80 5.50
N ASN A 397 -9.17 -22.41 6.30
CA ASN A 397 -8.94 -22.89 7.65
C ASN A 397 -8.69 -21.71 8.59
N PRO A 398 -9.74 -21.15 9.23
CA PRO A 398 -9.62 -19.98 10.10
C PRO A 398 -8.62 -20.17 11.24
N GLY A 399 -8.46 -21.40 11.75
CA GLY A 399 -7.47 -21.72 12.79
C GLY A 399 -6.02 -21.57 12.36
N GLN A 400 -5.77 -21.51 11.06
CA GLN A 400 -4.45 -21.31 10.46
C GLN A 400 -4.33 -19.98 9.68
N ASN A 401 -5.33 -19.11 9.78
CA ASN A 401 -5.43 -17.87 9.01
C ASN A 401 -5.38 -18.09 7.48
N ILE A 402 -5.98 -19.19 7.02
CA ILE A 402 -6.14 -19.49 5.60
C ILE A 402 -7.58 -19.17 5.22
N TYR A 403 -7.77 -18.30 4.23
CA TYR A 403 -9.08 -17.84 3.80
C TYR A 403 -9.16 -17.67 2.29
N TYR A 404 -10.35 -17.95 1.72
CA TYR A 404 -10.77 -17.63 0.36
C TYR A 404 -9.82 -18.12 -0.73
N LYS A 405 -9.38 -19.37 -0.62
CA LYS A 405 -8.60 -20.03 -1.65
C LYS A 405 -8.83 -21.54 -1.66
N THR A 406 -8.69 -22.12 -2.84
CA THR A 406 -8.74 -23.57 -3.03
C THR A 406 -7.51 -24.26 -2.45
N GLU A 407 -7.49 -25.61 -2.44
CA GLU A 407 -6.33 -26.40 -2.06
C GLU A 407 -5.08 -26.03 -2.88
N ASN A 408 -5.26 -25.65 -4.14
CA ASN A 408 -4.19 -25.24 -5.05
C ASN A 408 -3.95 -23.70 -5.05
N ASN A 409 -4.38 -23.00 -4.01
CA ASN A 409 -4.25 -21.55 -3.83
C ASN A 409 -5.00 -20.68 -4.86
N LEU A 410 -5.91 -21.21 -5.64
CA LEU A 410 -6.73 -20.42 -6.55
C LEU A 410 -7.70 -19.55 -5.75
N PRO A 411 -7.72 -18.20 -5.95
CA PRO A 411 -8.54 -17.27 -5.17
C PRO A 411 -9.95 -17.11 -5.73
N TRP A 412 -10.86 -16.44 -4.99
CA TRP A 412 -12.15 -15.92 -5.50
C TRP A 412 -12.19 -14.40 -5.62
N ALA A 413 -11.10 -13.74 -5.26
CA ALA A 413 -10.92 -12.30 -5.44
C ALA A 413 -9.45 -11.99 -5.75
N ILE A 414 -9.25 -10.99 -6.59
CA ILE A 414 -7.91 -10.50 -6.95
C ILE A 414 -7.83 -9.00 -6.73
N ASN A 415 -6.63 -8.52 -6.43
CA ASN A 415 -6.31 -7.10 -6.31
C ASN A 415 -5.00 -6.82 -7.06
N VAL A 416 -5.07 -5.90 -8.01
CA VAL A 416 -3.92 -5.44 -8.79
C VAL A 416 -3.81 -3.92 -8.62
N TYR A 417 -2.60 -3.43 -8.35
CA TYR A 417 -2.37 -1.99 -8.10
C TYR A 417 -2.25 -1.15 -9.37
N GLN A 418 -2.82 -1.62 -10.44
CA GLN A 418 -3.03 -0.87 -11.68
C GLN A 418 -4.36 -1.27 -12.28
N VAL A 419 -4.84 -0.49 -13.22
CA VAL A 419 -6.02 -0.85 -14.01
C VAL A 419 -5.68 -2.04 -14.90
N ILE A 420 -6.54 -3.06 -14.84
CA ILE A 420 -6.50 -4.19 -15.78
C ILE A 420 -7.86 -4.32 -16.48
N ASP A 421 -7.82 -4.93 -17.64
CA ASP A 421 -9.01 -5.38 -18.34
C ASP A 421 -9.47 -6.74 -17.79
N TYR A 422 -10.60 -7.24 -18.24
CA TYR A 422 -11.18 -8.48 -17.74
C TYR A 422 -11.63 -9.37 -18.90
N VAL A 423 -11.75 -10.64 -18.62
CA VAL A 423 -12.19 -11.62 -19.65
C VAL A 423 -13.70 -11.47 -19.91
N ILE A 424 -14.10 -11.88 -21.11
CA ILE A 424 -15.52 -11.91 -21.47
C ILE A 424 -16.25 -12.97 -20.65
N GLU A 425 -17.52 -12.75 -20.44
CA GLU A 425 -18.44 -13.61 -19.70
C GLU A 425 -18.27 -15.11 -20.03
N LYS A 426 -18.19 -15.96 -18.99
CA LYS A 426 -17.98 -17.43 -19.09
C LYS A 426 -16.66 -17.86 -19.71
N GLN A 427 -15.64 -17.03 -19.66
CA GLN A 427 -14.28 -17.42 -20.03
C GLN A 427 -13.43 -17.46 -18.76
N ASP A 428 -12.95 -18.65 -18.38
CA ASP A 428 -12.01 -18.78 -17.26
C ASP A 428 -10.85 -17.76 -17.43
N ILE A 429 -10.53 -17.01 -16.37
CA ILE A 429 -9.51 -15.97 -16.41
C ILE A 429 -8.16 -16.48 -16.97
N SER A 430 -7.84 -17.75 -16.78
CA SER A 430 -6.58 -18.33 -17.24
C SER A 430 -6.46 -18.44 -18.76
N VAL A 431 -7.58 -18.34 -19.52
CA VAL A 431 -7.50 -18.32 -20.98
C VAL A 431 -7.28 -16.92 -21.54
N GLY A 432 -7.59 -15.88 -20.76
CA GLY A 432 -7.27 -14.47 -21.08
C GLY A 432 -5.93 -14.06 -20.51
N TYR A 433 -5.68 -14.39 -19.25
CA TYR A 433 -4.45 -14.12 -18.52
C TYR A 433 -3.65 -15.42 -18.33
N LEU A 434 -2.80 -15.73 -19.28
CA LEU A 434 -2.16 -17.06 -19.44
C LEU A 434 -1.23 -17.46 -18.29
N LYS A 435 -0.80 -16.51 -17.46
CA LYS A 435 0.07 -16.72 -16.29
C LYS A 435 -0.68 -16.62 -14.96
N PHE A 436 -1.98 -16.38 -14.97
CA PHE A 436 -2.78 -16.22 -13.76
C PHE A 436 -2.76 -17.47 -12.88
N ALA A 437 -3.11 -18.64 -13.44
CA ALA A 437 -3.15 -19.88 -12.66
C ALA A 437 -1.76 -20.26 -12.08
N PRO A 438 -0.65 -20.26 -12.84
CA PRO A 438 0.68 -20.47 -12.26
C PRO A 438 1.08 -19.43 -11.19
N TRP A 439 0.64 -18.18 -11.32
CA TRP A 439 0.83 -17.17 -10.29
C TRP A 439 0.07 -17.53 -9.00
N ALA A 440 -1.21 -17.83 -9.10
CA ALA A 440 -2.05 -18.16 -7.95
C ALA A 440 -1.58 -19.43 -7.25
N GLU A 441 -1.31 -20.51 -8.01
CA GLU A 441 -0.80 -21.79 -7.50
C GLU A 441 0.54 -21.65 -6.78
N SER A 442 1.39 -20.70 -7.20
CA SER A 442 2.64 -20.36 -6.51
C SER A 442 2.42 -19.54 -5.23
N ASN A 443 1.17 -19.29 -4.83
CA ASN A 443 0.79 -18.38 -3.76
C ASN A 443 1.31 -16.94 -3.99
N GLY A 444 1.27 -16.48 -5.24
CA GLY A 444 1.67 -15.13 -5.64
C GLY A 444 3.18 -14.89 -5.77
N VAL A 445 4.01 -15.94 -5.70
CA VAL A 445 5.48 -15.82 -5.72
C VAL A 445 6.04 -15.78 -7.14
N SER A 446 5.49 -16.59 -8.05
CA SER A 446 5.93 -16.67 -9.44
C SER A 446 5.00 -15.85 -10.34
N PHE A 447 5.50 -15.41 -11.49
CA PHE A 447 4.70 -14.72 -12.50
C PHE A 447 3.96 -13.48 -11.95
N THR A 448 4.62 -12.70 -11.11
CA THR A 448 4.05 -11.50 -10.46
C THR A 448 3.66 -10.40 -11.44
N ASP A 449 4.05 -10.53 -12.70
CA ASP A 449 3.74 -9.70 -13.85
C ASP A 449 2.60 -10.25 -14.73
N TRP A 450 1.88 -11.28 -14.25
CA TRP A 450 0.84 -12.01 -15.01
C TRP A 450 -0.21 -11.10 -15.67
N PHE A 451 -0.47 -9.96 -15.06
CA PHE A 451 -1.48 -8.99 -15.48
C PHE A 451 -0.96 -7.91 -16.45
N LEU A 452 0.37 -7.86 -16.70
CA LEU A 452 0.95 -6.89 -17.63
C LEU A 452 0.70 -7.30 -19.07
N ASP A 453 0.35 -6.32 -19.92
CA ASP A 453 0.19 -6.52 -21.36
C ASP A 453 1.57 -6.63 -22.03
N ILE A 454 2.19 -7.78 -21.85
CA ILE A 454 3.45 -8.16 -22.47
C ILE A 454 3.30 -9.50 -23.21
N PRO A 455 4.14 -9.78 -24.21
CA PRO A 455 4.03 -11.00 -24.99
C PRO A 455 3.99 -12.27 -24.12
N GLY A 456 2.94 -13.07 -24.28
CA GLY A 456 2.75 -14.35 -23.59
C GLY A 456 2.01 -14.26 -22.25
N ASN A 457 1.56 -13.09 -21.82
CA ASN A 457 0.73 -12.94 -20.61
C ASN A 457 -0.77 -12.86 -20.94
N ILE A 458 -1.16 -12.16 -21.99
CA ILE A 458 -2.57 -11.87 -22.28
C ILE A 458 -2.96 -12.38 -23.68
N ASP A 459 -4.07 -13.12 -23.77
CA ASP A 459 -4.78 -13.37 -25.02
C ASP A 459 -5.88 -12.32 -25.20
N GLN A 460 -5.59 -11.30 -25.99
CA GLN A 460 -6.47 -10.17 -26.23
C GLN A 460 -7.83 -10.57 -26.86
N SER A 461 -7.93 -11.75 -27.49
CA SER A 461 -9.21 -12.25 -28.07
C SER A 461 -10.20 -12.70 -26.99
N LYS A 462 -9.75 -12.88 -25.76
CA LYS A 462 -10.54 -13.29 -24.59
C LYS A 462 -10.87 -12.13 -23.67
N ILE A 463 -10.28 -10.97 -23.91
CA ILE A 463 -10.51 -9.77 -23.10
C ILE A 463 -11.74 -9.04 -23.63
N TYR A 464 -12.59 -8.55 -22.71
CA TYR A 464 -13.75 -7.77 -23.08
C TYR A 464 -13.30 -6.44 -23.70
N GLN A 465 -13.74 -6.23 -24.93
CA GLN A 465 -13.51 -5.00 -25.68
C GLN A 465 -14.78 -4.17 -25.61
N GLY A 466 -14.92 -3.32 -24.60
CA GLY A 466 -16.03 -2.37 -24.49
C GLY A 466 -16.12 -1.54 -25.79
N GLN A 467 -17.32 -1.41 -26.35
CA GLN A 467 -17.55 -0.57 -27.54
C GLN A 467 -17.83 0.87 -27.15
#